data_11a4be78a05020ad764bf7e937dcaaa9
#
_entry.id   11a4be78a05020ad764bf7e937dcaaa9
#
_cell.length_a   1.000
_cell.length_b   1.000
_cell.length_c   1.000
_cell.angle_alpha   90.00
_cell.angle_beta   90.00
_cell.angle_gamma   90.00
#
_symmetry.space_group_name_H-M   'P 1'
#
loop_
_entity.id
_entity.type
_entity.pdbx_description
1 polymer ?
#
loop_
_entity_poly.entity_id
_entity_poly.type
_entity_poly.pdbx_seq_one_letter_code
_entity_poly.pdbx_strand_id
1 'polypeptide(L)'
;MLLKSLIKIVSKKSRSGFFKRSVYSLIAAVFLTTGCTMVGPDFVKPQAPVAAQWMESGKSEIKTEASEYRQWWTVFKDPVLTDLVETAYRQNLPLQISGLRILQARAQLGIVVGNLYPQLQQGRGAAKYSSISDNAPNSLGADDSYWQYNAGFDAAWELDIWGKYRRAVESGVANLETSIASYDDILVTLTAEVARTYVVMRTFEERLEIARQNVNIQERSLQIAEVRFKAGAVTELDVAQARSLLRDTEASIPRFEAVIRQAKNALAVLLGKLPGEIDYMIGGQRVIPAAPPEVVVDIPAELMRRRPDIQLAEYQIATQTPLIGASKAELYPAFQLAGSIGLATSTSKNTNAGGVNGSSFSDLFDSDSIEFFGGPSFSWNLFNYGRIKNQVRTEDALLQQLIVNYTDTVLKAHQEVEDTLVGFLRKQQEAAYLQDSVKASQRSVELSMLQYKEGMVDYQRVLDSQRFLASEQDFWTATRGDAIVNLVALYKALGGGWQIREGKDFVSKENIEEMQKRTDWGDLLMPKALETPAAADERKQWRRPDW
;
A
#
# COMPACT_ATOMS: atom_id res chain seq x y z
N MET A 1 -30.55 -15.36 -38.38
CA MET A 1 -31.14 -15.73 -39.72
C MET A 1 -30.20 -16.61 -40.54
N LEU A 2 -28.89 -16.55 -40.38
CA LEU A 2 -27.88 -17.37 -41.11
C LEU A 2 -27.83 -18.85 -40.69
N LEU A 3 -28.14 -19.20 -39.43
CA LEU A 3 -28.10 -20.58 -38.92
C LEU A 3 -29.20 -21.50 -39.52
N LYS A 4 -30.38 -20.94 -39.86
CA LYS A 4 -31.49 -21.69 -40.50
C LYS A 4 -31.23 -22.02 -41.98
N SER A 5 -30.39 -21.25 -42.67
CA SER A 5 -30.00 -21.47 -44.05
C SER A 5 -28.94 -22.59 -44.17
N LEU A 6 -28.02 -22.67 -43.21
CA LEU A 6 -26.98 -23.70 -43.17
C LEU A 6 -27.51 -25.11 -42.88
N ILE A 7 -28.52 -25.23 -41.99
CA ILE A 7 -29.14 -26.53 -41.67
C ILE A 7 -29.93 -27.13 -42.87
N LYS A 8 -30.47 -26.30 -43.77
CA LYS A 8 -31.21 -26.76 -44.97
C LYS A 8 -30.30 -27.26 -46.09
N ILE A 9 -29.03 -26.87 -46.12
CA ILE A 9 -28.04 -27.29 -47.13
C ILE A 9 -27.45 -28.67 -46.81
N VAL A 10 -27.38 -29.06 -45.54
CA VAL A 10 -26.80 -30.33 -45.10
C VAL A 10 -27.76 -31.52 -45.26
N SER A 11 -29.06 -31.28 -45.46
CA SER A 11 -30.09 -32.33 -45.51
C SER A 11 -30.27 -33.02 -46.90
N LYS A 12 -29.59 -32.56 -47.94
CA LYS A 12 -29.75 -33.12 -49.30
C LYS A 12 -28.52 -33.90 -49.75
N LYS A 13 -28.55 -35.22 -49.43
CA LYS A 13 -27.91 -36.37 -50.15
C LYS A 13 -26.58 -36.09 -50.86
N SER A 14 -25.45 -36.43 -50.24
CA SER A 14 -24.23 -36.78 -50.95
C SER A 14 -23.50 -37.93 -50.28
N ARG A 15 -23.36 -39.04 -51.00
CA ARG A 15 -22.51 -40.21 -50.74
C ARG A 15 -21.04 -39.80 -51.02
N SER A 16 -20.32 -39.22 -50.11
CA SER A 16 -18.86 -39.31 -50.05
C SER A 16 -18.33 -38.89 -48.67
N GLY A 17 -17.62 -39.80 -48.01
CA GLY A 17 -16.97 -39.59 -46.75
C GLY A 17 -15.91 -38.46 -46.77
N PHE A 18 -15.55 -38.01 -47.97
CA PHE A 18 -14.59 -36.93 -48.21
C PHE A 18 -15.18 -35.54 -47.87
N PHE A 19 -16.45 -35.31 -48.20
CA PHE A 19 -17.11 -34.01 -47.92
C PHE A 19 -17.37 -33.78 -46.44
N LYS A 20 -17.69 -34.84 -45.69
CA LYS A 20 -17.82 -34.74 -44.21
C LYS A 20 -16.49 -34.43 -43.56
N ARG A 21 -15.39 -35.05 -43.98
CA ARG A 21 -14.05 -34.76 -43.44
C ARG A 21 -13.60 -33.33 -43.75
N SER A 22 -13.87 -32.80 -44.96
CA SER A 22 -13.55 -31.41 -45.32
C SER A 22 -14.38 -30.39 -44.54
N VAL A 23 -15.66 -30.63 -44.26
CA VAL A 23 -16.50 -29.75 -43.43
C VAL A 23 -16.06 -29.76 -41.99
N TYR A 24 -15.69 -30.91 -41.40
CA TYR A 24 -15.15 -30.99 -40.06
C TYR A 24 -13.76 -30.33 -39.97
N SER A 25 -12.91 -30.49 -41.01
CA SER A 25 -11.62 -29.80 -41.08
C SER A 25 -11.79 -28.28 -41.23
N LEU A 26 -12.78 -27.81 -41.97
CA LEU A 26 -13.07 -26.38 -42.14
C LEU A 26 -13.64 -25.78 -40.86
N ILE A 27 -14.53 -26.50 -40.16
CA ILE A 27 -15.04 -26.08 -38.83
C ILE A 27 -13.91 -26.05 -37.80
N ALA A 28 -13.05 -27.08 -37.80
CA ALA A 28 -11.87 -27.12 -36.94
C ALA A 28 -10.88 -25.98 -37.25
N ALA A 29 -10.65 -25.69 -38.56
CA ALA A 29 -9.79 -24.57 -38.99
C ALA A 29 -10.38 -23.20 -38.64
N VAL A 30 -11.69 -23.01 -38.73
CA VAL A 30 -12.37 -21.77 -38.30
C VAL A 30 -12.29 -21.60 -36.77
N PHE A 31 -12.36 -22.68 -35.98
CA PHE A 31 -12.11 -22.64 -34.54
C PHE A 31 -10.65 -22.39 -34.18
N LEU A 32 -9.69 -22.80 -35.02
CA LEU A 32 -8.26 -22.58 -34.82
C LEU A 32 -7.79 -21.17 -35.26
N THR A 33 -8.51 -20.52 -36.20
CA THR A 33 -8.15 -19.17 -36.69
C THR A 33 -8.82 -18.02 -35.92
N THR A 34 -9.93 -18.27 -35.23
CA THR A 34 -10.45 -17.34 -34.24
C THR A 34 -9.59 -17.49 -32.98
N GLY A 35 -8.45 -16.82 -32.93
CA GLY A 35 -7.59 -16.77 -31.74
C GLY A 35 -8.44 -16.55 -30.50
N CYS A 36 -8.10 -17.22 -29.40
CA CYS A 36 -8.79 -17.12 -28.12
C CYS A 36 -9.06 -15.66 -27.75
N THR A 37 -10.29 -15.18 -28.01
CA THR A 37 -10.68 -13.79 -27.74
C THR A 37 -10.97 -13.63 -26.25
N MET A 38 -10.18 -12.82 -25.56
CA MET A 38 -10.51 -12.44 -24.18
C MET A 38 -11.74 -11.53 -24.17
N VAL A 39 -12.72 -11.88 -23.36
CA VAL A 39 -13.93 -11.05 -23.18
C VAL A 39 -13.72 -10.00 -22.07
N GLY A 40 -14.49 -8.92 -22.15
CA GLY A 40 -14.44 -7.82 -21.18
C GLY A 40 -13.60 -6.63 -21.65
N PRO A 41 -13.57 -5.55 -20.88
CA PRO A 41 -12.80 -4.36 -21.19
C PRO A 41 -11.31 -4.58 -20.93
N ASP A 42 -10.48 -3.86 -21.67
CA ASP A 42 -9.06 -3.71 -21.37
C ASP A 42 -8.84 -2.49 -20.46
N PHE A 43 -7.78 -2.53 -19.65
CA PHE A 43 -7.43 -1.40 -18.83
C PHE A 43 -7.02 -0.19 -19.68
N VAL A 44 -7.61 0.94 -19.39
CA VAL A 44 -7.23 2.24 -19.96
C VAL A 44 -6.98 3.18 -18.79
N LYS A 45 -5.82 3.84 -18.80
CA LYS A 45 -5.48 4.83 -17.77
C LYS A 45 -6.54 5.93 -17.70
N PRO A 46 -7.17 6.13 -16.53
CA PRO A 46 -8.18 7.16 -16.39
C PRO A 46 -7.56 8.56 -16.49
N GLN A 47 -8.35 9.49 -17.04
CA GLN A 47 -7.96 10.90 -17.07
C GLN A 47 -8.52 11.60 -15.83
N ALA A 48 -7.70 12.46 -15.22
CA ALA A 48 -8.13 13.34 -14.15
C ALA A 48 -7.76 14.79 -14.49
N PRO A 49 -8.51 15.77 -13.98
CA PRO A 49 -8.18 17.18 -14.19
C PRO A 49 -6.87 17.52 -13.47
N VAL A 50 -5.95 18.15 -14.19
CA VAL A 50 -4.64 18.59 -13.69
C VAL A 50 -4.46 20.06 -14.05
N ALA A 51 -4.10 20.89 -13.06
CA ALA A 51 -3.77 22.29 -13.30
C ALA A 51 -2.49 22.40 -14.14
N ALA A 52 -2.40 23.43 -14.99
CA ALA A 52 -1.20 23.66 -15.80
C ALA A 52 -0.02 24.19 -14.97
N GLN A 53 -0.30 24.95 -13.90
CA GLN A 53 0.69 25.56 -13.01
C GLN A 53 0.13 25.66 -11.58
N TRP A 54 1.02 25.74 -10.59
CA TRP A 54 0.65 26.03 -9.21
C TRP A 54 0.25 27.50 -9.04
N MET A 55 -0.66 27.79 -8.12
CA MET A 55 -1.17 29.15 -7.87
C MET A 55 -0.06 30.10 -7.41
N GLU A 56 0.93 29.60 -6.67
CA GLU A 56 2.02 30.38 -6.11
C GLU A 56 3.31 30.33 -6.98
N SER A 57 3.29 29.73 -8.18
CA SER A 57 4.47 29.52 -9.05
C SER A 57 5.18 30.80 -9.52
N GLY A 58 4.54 31.98 -9.40
CA GLY A 58 5.13 33.28 -9.78
C GLY A 58 6.01 33.94 -8.71
N LYS A 59 6.23 33.31 -7.55
CA LYS A 59 7.02 33.87 -6.45
C LYS A 59 8.50 33.56 -6.60
N SER A 60 9.37 34.49 -6.17
CA SER A 60 10.83 34.39 -6.27
C SER A 60 11.41 33.22 -5.45
N GLU A 61 10.70 32.80 -4.40
CA GLU A 61 11.09 31.73 -3.49
C GLU A 61 10.80 30.33 -4.06
N ILE A 62 10.07 30.25 -5.18
CA ILE A 62 9.68 29.00 -5.82
C ILE A 62 10.37 28.87 -7.16
N LYS A 63 11.10 27.78 -7.34
CA LYS A 63 11.63 27.37 -8.64
C LYS A 63 10.82 26.20 -9.17
N THR A 64 10.26 26.38 -10.37
CA THR A 64 9.56 25.29 -11.07
C THR A 64 10.55 24.59 -11.99
N GLU A 65 11.25 23.60 -11.48
CA GLU A 65 12.24 22.79 -12.20
C GLU A 65 12.06 21.33 -11.79
N ALA A 66 12.43 20.40 -12.69
CA ALA A 66 12.48 18.98 -12.34
C ALA A 66 13.51 18.76 -11.23
N SER A 67 13.10 18.21 -10.11
CA SER A 67 13.96 17.97 -8.95
C SER A 67 13.98 16.52 -8.54
N GLU A 68 15.13 16.08 -8.04
CA GLU A 68 15.28 14.75 -7.48
C GLU A 68 14.92 14.79 -5.98
N TYR A 69 13.74 14.26 -5.63
CA TYR A 69 13.25 14.23 -4.23
C TYR A 69 13.62 12.96 -3.48
N ARG A 70 14.58 12.19 -3.98
CA ARG A 70 15.01 10.88 -3.39
C ARG A 70 15.37 10.99 -1.91
N GLN A 71 16.13 12.03 -1.55
CA GLN A 71 16.60 12.30 -0.19
C GLN A 71 16.31 13.76 0.19
N TRP A 72 15.06 14.19 0.04
CA TRP A 72 14.65 15.56 0.25
C TRP A 72 15.02 16.12 1.64
N TRP A 73 15.13 15.28 2.68
CA TRP A 73 15.50 15.69 4.04
C TRP A 73 16.94 16.20 4.15
N THR A 74 17.80 15.92 3.18
CA THR A 74 19.18 16.43 3.15
C THR A 74 19.26 17.94 2.91
N VAL A 75 18.19 18.57 2.42
CA VAL A 75 18.11 20.02 2.24
C VAL A 75 18.25 20.77 3.57
N PHE A 76 17.91 20.14 4.69
CA PHE A 76 18.07 20.70 6.04
C PHE A 76 19.51 20.66 6.56
N LYS A 77 20.41 19.97 5.89
CA LYS A 77 21.83 19.80 6.27
C LYS A 77 22.01 19.30 7.72
N ASP A 78 21.05 18.49 8.18
CA ASP A 78 21.04 17.93 9.52
C ASP A 78 21.38 16.43 9.46
N PRO A 79 22.58 16.03 9.94
CA PRO A 79 23.01 14.63 9.91
C PRO A 79 22.19 13.75 10.87
N VAL A 80 21.65 14.32 11.97
CA VAL A 80 20.79 13.56 12.90
C VAL A 80 19.48 13.20 12.23
N LEU A 81 18.85 14.14 11.53
CA LEU A 81 17.63 13.87 10.76
C LEU A 81 17.89 12.79 9.70
N THR A 82 19.01 12.87 9.00
CA THR A 82 19.37 11.88 7.97
C THR A 82 19.50 10.48 8.56
N ASP A 83 20.23 10.33 9.68
CA ASP A 83 20.40 9.04 10.34
C ASP A 83 19.06 8.47 10.89
N LEU A 84 18.19 9.32 11.41
CA LEU A 84 16.85 8.92 11.86
C LEU A 84 16.00 8.39 10.71
N VAL A 85 15.97 9.09 9.56
CA VAL A 85 15.21 8.65 8.38
C VAL A 85 15.76 7.33 7.83
N GLU A 86 17.08 7.18 7.71
CA GLU A 86 17.70 5.95 7.23
C GLU A 86 17.47 4.77 8.19
N THR A 87 17.49 5.03 9.50
CA THR A 87 17.22 4.01 10.51
C THR A 87 15.74 3.60 10.48
N ALA A 88 14.82 4.55 10.35
CA ALA A 88 13.40 4.25 10.16
C ALA A 88 13.15 3.39 8.92
N TYR A 89 13.76 3.73 7.79
CA TYR A 89 13.67 2.91 6.57
C TYR A 89 14.09 1.45 6.82
N ARG A 90 15.15 1.21 7.60
CA ARG A 90 15.66 -0.14 7.88
C ARG A 90 14.84 -0.92 8.90
N GLN A 91 14.25 -0.25 9.90
CA GLN A 91 13.75 -0.92 11.10
C GLN A 91 12.25 -0.71 11.37
N ASN A 92 11.57 0.19 10.63
CA ASN A 92 10.15 0.46 10.84
C ASN A 92 9.29 -0.78 10.60
N LEU A 93 8.51 -1.20 11.60
CA LEU A 93 7.70 -2.42 11.53
C LEU A 93 6.53 -2.33 10.53
N PRO A 94 5.74 -1.25 10.45
CA PRO A 94 4.74 -1.08 9.39
C PRO A 94 5.30 -1.19 7.97
N LEU A 95 6.50 -0.66 7.72
CA LEU A 95 7.16 -0.76 6.43
C LEU A 95 7.57 -2.22 6.13
N GLN A 96 8.11 -2.95 7.12
CA GLN A 96 8.43 -4.37 6.98
C GLN A 96 7.19 -5.21 6.70
N ILE A 97 6.06 -4.94 7.39
CA ILE A 97 4.77 -5.60 7.11
C ILE A 97 4.34 -5.36 5.67
N SER A 98 4.52 -4.14 5.16
CA SER A 98 4.19 -3.83 3.76
C SER A 98 5.07 -4.58 2.76
N GLY A 99 6.37 -4.74 3.06
CA GLY A 99 7.27 -5.58 2.26
C GLY A 99 6.81 -7.05 2.22
N LEU A 100 6.37 -7.60 3.34
CA LEU A 100 5.81 -8.96 3.41
C LEU A 100 4.48 -9.10 2.63
N ARG A 101 3.67 -8.04 2.53
CA ARG A 101 2.46 -8.02 1.69
C ARG A 101 2.79 -8.12 0.20
N ILE A 102 3.92 -7.58 -0.24
CA ILE A 102 4.39 -7.75 -1.63
C ILE A 102 4.69 -9.23 -1.90
N LEU A 103 5.37 -9.94 -0.99
CA LEU A 103 5.58 -11.38 -1.10
C LEU A 103 4.27 -12.16 -1.11
N GLN A 104 3.31 -11.79 -0.26
CA GLN A 104 1.97 -12.38 -0.26
C GLN A 104 1.26 -12.19 -1.61
N ALA A 105 1.26 -10.98 -2.15
CA ALA A 105 0.66 -10.69 -3.45
C ALA A 105 1.34 -11.49 -4.58
N ARG A 106 2.65 -11.68 -4.50
CA ARG A 106 3.39 -12.50 -5.45
C ARG A 106 3.02 -13.98 -5.36
N ALA A 107 2.89 -14.53 -4.17
CA ALA A 107 2.42 -15.90 -3.99
C ALA A 107 0.97 -16.07 -4.51
N GLN A 108 0.10 -15.07 -4.28
CA GLN A 108 -1.25 -15.04 -4.84
C GLN A 108 -1.23 -15.00 -6.38
N LEU A 109 -0.33 -14.24 -6.99
CA LEU A 109 -0.12 -14.26 -8.44
C LEU A 109 0.27 -15.66 -8.91
N GLY A 110 1.17 -16.36 -8.21
CA GLY A 110 1.53 -17.74 -8.50
C GLY A 110 0.32 -18.68 -8.51
N ILE A 111 -0.62 -18.53 -7.55
CA ILE A 111 -1.86 -19.31 -7.50
C ILE A 111 -2.72 -19.08 -8.76
N VAL A 112 -2.94 -17.83 -9.18
CA VAL A 112 -3.77 -17.54 -10.36
C VAL A 112 -3.08 -17.93 -11.66
N VAL A 113 -1.75 -17.86 -11.71
CA VAL A 113 -0.95 -18.40 -12.84
C VAL A 113 -1.10 -19.92 -12.93
N GLY A 114 -1.05 -20.62 -11.79
CA GLY A 114 -1.27 -22.07 -11.72
C GLY A 114 -2.61 -22.50 -12.34
N ASN A 115 -3.65 -21.67 -12.23
CA ASN A 115 -4.96 -21.94 -12.81
C ASN A 115 -5.01 -21.86 -14.35
N LEU A 116 -3.96 -21.38 -15.03
CA LEU A 116 -3.84 -21.49 -16.50
C LEU A 116 -3.54 -22.92 -16.98
N TYR A 117 -2.97 -23.74 -16.11
CA TYR A 117 -2.58 -25.13 -16.38
C TYR A 117 -3.69 -26.08 -15.95
N PRO A 118 -3.60 -27.38 -16.22
CA PRO A 118 -4.61 -28.33 -15.76
C PRO A 118 -4.88 -28.19 -14.27
N GLN A 119 -6.11 -27.80 -13.91
CA GLN A 119 -6.46 -27.43 -12.54
C GLN A 119 -6.58 -28.64 -11.62
N LEU A 120 -6.84 -29.82 -12.18
CA LEU A 120 -6.90 -31.08 -11.43
C LEU A 120 -5.87 -32.05 -11.99
N GLN A 121 -4.99 -32.50 -11.11
CA GLN A 121 -4.05 -33.59 -11.36
C GLN A 121 -3.89 -34.31 -10.02
N GLN A 122 -4.53 -35.47 -9.89
CA GLN A 122 -4.54 -36.18 -8.61
C GLN A 122 -4.36 -37.67 -8.77
N GLY A 123 -3.61 -38.29 -7.87
CA GLY A 123 -3.63 -39.71 -7.61
C GLY A 123 -4.80 -40.06 -6.72
N ARG A 124 -5.56 -41.09 -7.05
CA ARG A 124 -6.64 -41.60 -6.22
C ARG A 124 -6.43 -43.07 -5.89
N GLY A 125 -6.94 -43.49 -4.74
CA GLY A 125 -7.01 -44.89 -4.35
C GLY A 125 -8.16 -45.08 -3.37
N ALA A 126 -8.94 -46.14 -3.56
CA ALA A 126 -10.01 -46.45 -2.63
C ALA A 126 -10.22 -47.97 -2.53
N ALA A 127 -10.56 -48.43 -1.33
CA ALA A 127 -11.13 -49.73 -1.05
C ALA A 127 -12.51 -49.48 -0.42
N LYS A 128 -13.57 -49.84 -1.12
CA LYS A 128 -14.95 -49.58 -0.73
C LYS A 128 -15.69 -50.91 -0.57
N TYR A 129 -16.24 -51.16 0.62
CA TYR A 129 -17.20 -52.22 0.83
C TYR A 129 -18.61 -51.68 0.61
N SER A 130 -19.39 -52.38 -0.25
CA SER A 130 -20.77 -52.01 -0.53
C SER A 130 -21.66 -53.19 -0.16
N SER A 131 -22.72 -52.90 0.61
CA SER A 131 -23.82 -53.85 0.84
C SER A 131 -25.08 -53.25 0.23
N ILE A 132 -25.74 -54.02 -0.61
CA ILE A 132 -26.96 -53.62 -1.33
C ILE A 132 -28.15 -54.12 -0.54
N SER A 133 -29.17 -53.30 -0.36
CA SER A 133 -30.42 -53.70 0.32
C SER A 133 -31.24 -54.61 -0.62
N ASP A 134 -31.74 -55.71 -0.11
CA ASP A 134 -32.65 -56.60 -0.84
C ASP A 134 -33.96 -55.92 -1.28
N ASN A 135 -34.30 -54.83 -0.63
CA ASN A 135 -35.48 -54.02 -0.93
C ASN A 135 -35.18 -52.87 -1.92
N ALA A 136 -33.93 -52.75 -2.42
CA ALA A 136 -33.58 -51.72 -3.42
C ALA A 136 -34.00 -52.16 -4.82
N PRO A 137 -34.51 -51.24 -5.67
CA PRO A 137 -34.80 -51.57 -7.08
C PRO A 137 -33.50 -51.94 -7.80
N ASN A 138 -33.59 -52.93 -8.72
CA ASN A 138 -32.49 -53.44 -9.56
C ASN A 138 -31.39 -54.22 -8.80
N SER A 139 -31.68 -54.84 -7.67
CA SER A 139 -30.75 -55.73 -6.97
C SER A 139 -30.66 -57.15 -7.58
N LEU A 140 -31.49 -57.52 -8.53
CA LEU A 140 -31.53 -58.85 -9.17
C LEU A 140 -30.20 -59.18 -9.88
N GLY A 141 -29.50 -60.17 -9.32
CA GLY A 141 -28.29 -60.75 -9.92
C GLY A 141 -26.96 -60.05 -9.56
N ALA A 142 -26.97 -59.10 -8.64
CA ALA A 142 -25.77 -58.59 -8.01
C ALA A 142 -25.52 -59.33 -6.68
N ASP A 143 -24.25 -59.46 -6.23
CA ASP A 143 -23.94 -59.91 -4.89
C ASP A 143 -24.47 -58.90 -3.87
N ASP A 144 -25.03 -59.40 -2.77
CA ASP A 144 -25.58 -58.56 -1.70
C ASP A 144 -24.50 -57.65 -1.05
N SER A 145 -23.23 -58.08 -1.13
CA SER A 145 -22.10 -57.33 -0.65
C SER A 145 -20.81 -57.64 -1.40
N TYR A 146 -20.01 -56.61 -1.65
CA TYR A 146 -18.76 -56.76 -2.39
C TYR A 146 -17.77 -55.66 -2.07
N TRP A 147 -16.49 -55.95 -2.28
CA TRP A 147 -15.42 -54.97 -2.27
C TRP A 147 -15.18 -54.43 -3.69
N GLN A 148 -14.91 -53.11 -3.74
CA GLN A 148 -14.39 -52.43 -4.92
C GLN A 148 -13.04 -51.82 -4.56
N TYR A 149 -12.06 -52.08 -5.41
CA TYR A 149 -10.73 -51.50 -5.24
C TYR A 149 -10.44 -50.69 -6.50
N ASN A 150 -9.91 -49.48 -6.34
CA ASN A 150 -9.44 -48.68 -7.43
C ASN A 150 -8.19 -47.91 -7.05
N ALA A 151 -7.28 -47.71 -8.01
CA ALA A 151 -6.13 -46.85 -7.90
C ALA A 151 -5.84 -46.20 -9.27
N GLY A 152 -5.54 -44.91 -9.32
CA GLY A 152 -5.33 -44.27 -10.61
C GLY A 152 -4.98 -42.80 -10.52
N PHE A 153 -4.94 -42.19 -11.70
CA PHE A 153 -4.67 -40.74 -11.85
C PHE A 153 -5.82 -40.12 -12.63
N ASP A 154 -6.26 -38.96 -12.12
CA ASP A 154 -7.25 -38.11 -12.79
C ASP A 154 -6.60 -36.80 -13.20
N ALA A 155 -6.97 -36.30 -14.38
CA ALA A 155 -6.60 -34.95 -14.83
C ALA A 155 -7.82 -34.26 -15.41
N ALA A 156 -7.98 -32.96 -15.09
CA ALA A 156 -8.99 -32.12 -15.71
C ALA A 156 -8.45 -30.71 -15.94
N TRP A 157 -8.75 -30.18 -17.11
CA TRP A 157 -8.32 -28.86 -17.53
C TRP A 157 -9.46 -28.08 -18.18
N GLU A 158 -9.86 -26.98 -17.57
CA GLU A 158 -10.76 -26.02 -18.21
C GLU A 158 -9.93 -25.15 -19.16
N LEU A 159 -10.25 -25.22 -20.44
CA LEU A 159 -9.55 -24.46 -21.48
C LEU A 159 -9.97 -23.00 -21.44
N ASP A 160 -9.01 -22.09 -21.36
CA ASP A 160 -9.26 -20.64 -21.24
C ASP A 160 -9.60 -20.00 -22.60
N ILE A 161 -10.69 -20.42 -23.24
CA ILE A 161 -11.12 -19.91 -24.55
C ILE A 161 -11.53 -18.44 -24.45
N TRP A 162 -12.29 -18.09 -23.42
CA TRP A 162 -12.87 -16.77 -23.22
C TRP A 162 -11.99 -15.82 -22.40
N GLY A 163 -10.84 -16.28 -21.94
CA GLY A 163 -9.87 -15.49 -21.21
C GLY A 163 -10.17 -15.32 -19.72
N LYS A 164 -10.99 -16.16 -19.11
CA LYS A 164 -11.30 -16.12 -17.67
C LYS A 164 -10.04 -16.13 -16.80
N TYR A 165 -9.17 -17.12 -17.02
CA TYR A 165 -7.93 -17.27 -16.24
C TYR A 165 -6.86 -16.26 -16.63
N ARG A 166 -6.75 -15.91 -17.92
CA ARG A 166 -5.85 -14.83 -18.36
C ARG A 166 -6.22 -13.48 -17.75
N ARG A 167 -7.52 -13.15 -17.67
CA ARG A 167 -8.01 -11.95 -16.97
C ARG A 167 -7.69 -12.00 -15.48
N ALA A 168 -7.82 -13.15 -14.81
CA ALA A 168 -7.41 -13.31 -13.43
C ALA A 168 -5.90 -13.06 -13.25
N VAL A 169 -5.05 -13.54 -14.18
CA VAL A 169 -3.61 -13.24 -14.15
C VAL A 169 -3.31 -11.77 -14.35
N GLU A 170 -4.00 -11.08 -15.29
CA GLU A 170 -3.89 -9.64 -15.47
C GLU A 170 -4.22 -8.88 -14.17
N SER A 171 -5.32 -9.27 -13.52
CA SER A 171 -5.71 -8.74 -12.20
C SER A 171 -4.63 -9.02 -11.13
N GLY A 172 -4.09 -10.24 -11.10
CA GLY A 172 -3.03 -10.63 -10.15
C GLY A 172 -1.74 -9.83 -10.32
N VAL A 173 -1.33 -9.56 -11.57
CA VAL A 173 -0.17 -8.69 -11.87
C VAL A 173 -0.42 -7.27 -11.38
N ALA A 174 -1.57 -6.69 -11.70
CA ALA A 174 -1.93 -5.35 -11.25
C ALA A 174 -2.05 -5.25 -9.71
N ASN A 175 -2.52 -6.31 -9.04
CA ASN A 175 -2.56 -6.39 -7.58
C ASN A 175 -1.15 -6.41 -6.94
N LEU A 176 -0.19 -7.06 -7.58
CA LEU A 176 1.22 -6.99 -7.14
C LEU A 176 1.77 -5.56 -7.28
N GLU A 177 1.50 -4.87 -8.40
CA GLU A 177 1.86 -3.47 -8.60
C GLU A 177 1.18 -2.55 -7.58
N THR A 178 -0.09 -2.82 -7.24
CA THR A 178 -0.83 -2.16 -6.15
C THR A 178 -0.12 -2.30 -4.81
N SER A 179 0.40 -3.49 -4.50
CA SER A 179 1.11 -3.76 -3.25
C SER A 179 2.46 -3.03 -3.19
N ILE A 180 3.16 -2.90 -4.33
CA ILE A 180 4.42 -2.14 -4.43
C ILE A 180 4.14 -0.64 -4.25
N ALA A 181 3.12 -0.09 -4.94
CA ALA A 181 2.75 1.31 -4.78
C ALA A 181 2.31 1.64 -3.34
N SER A 182 1.62 0.71 -2.67
CA SER A 182 1.27 0.83 -1.25
C SER A 182 2.49 0.87 -0.33
N TYR A 183 3.53 0.08 -0.62
CA TYR A 183 4.81 0.14 0.10
C TYR A 183 5.46 1.51 -0.07
N ASP A 184 5.50 2.04 -1.28
CA ASP A 184 6.08 3.33 -1.60
C ASP A 184 5.33 4.48 -0.91
N ASP A 185 3.99 4.42 -0.83
CA ASP A 185 3.16 5.39 -0.13
C ASP A 185 3.43 5.38 1.39
N ILE A 186 3.55 4.19 1.99
CA ILE A 186 3.96 4.05 3.39
C ILE A 186 5.35 4.65 3.61
N LEU A 187 6.27 4.47 2.68
CA LEU A 187 7.63 5.00 2.79
C LEU A 187 7.67 6.53 2.70
N VAL A 188 6.91 7.14 1.78
CA VAL A 188 6.73 8.60 1.72
C VAL A 188 6.19 9.14 3.05
N THR A 189 5.15 8.49 3.56
CA THR A 189 4.54 8.88 4.83
C THR A 189 5.50 8.70 6.01
N LEU A 190 6.27 7.62 6.06
CA LEU A 190 7.24 7.33 7.12
C LEU A 190 8.35 8.40 7.16
N THR A 191 8.97 8.70 6.01
CA THR A 191 10.06 9.68 5.94
C THR A 191 9.59 11.07 6.38
N ALA A 192 8.39 11.46 5.96
CA ALA A 192 7.77 12.72 6.36
C ALA A 192 7.42 12.76 7.86
N GLU A 193 6.87 11.68 8.41
CA GLU A 193 6.48 11.63 9.83
C GLU A 193 7.69 11.64 10.76
N VAL A 194 8.79 10.98 10.40
CA VAL A 194 10.07 11.04 11.13
C VAL A 194 10.58 12.49 11.13
N ALA A 195 10.62 13.13 9.97
CA ALA A 195 11.10 14.51 9.86
C ALA A 195 10.19 15.50 10.63
N ARG A 196 8.87 15.37 10.48
CA ARG A 196 7.89 16.20 11.19
C ARG A 196 8.04 16.08 12.71
N THR A 197 8.12 14.85 13.21
CA THR A 197 8.23 14.59 14.66
C THR A 197 9.56 15.11 15.22
N TYR A 198 10.64 14.95 14.45
CA TYR A 198 11.94 15.52 14.78
C TYR A 198 11.90 17.04 14.85
N VAL A 199 11.32 17.71 13.86
CA VAL A 199 11.18 19.17 13.85
C VAL A 199 10.34 19.67 15.02
N VAL A 200 9.23 19.01 15.32
CA VAL A 200 8.40 19.32 16.51
C VAL A 200 9.23 19.21 17.79
N MET A 201 9.99 18.13 17.96
CA MET A 201 10.87 17.95 19.12
C MET A 201 11.88 19.10 19.23
N ARG A 202 12.58 19.46 18.14
CA ARG A 202 13.57 20.57 18.13
C ARG A 202 12.92 21.92 18.41
N THR A 203 11.72 22.15 17.89
CA THR A 203 10.94 23.36 18.17
C THR A 203 10.66 23.51 19.68
N PHE A 204 10.23 22.43 20.32
CA PHE A 204 9.96 22.48 21.77
C PHE A 204 11.24 22.51 22.61
N GLU A 205 12.35 21.94 22.16
CA GLU A 205 13.65 22.10 22.81
C GLU A 205 14.13 23.57 22.79
N GLU A 206 13.95 24.27 21.67
CA GLU A 206 14.29 25.70 21.56
C GLU A 206 13.35 26.57 22.42
N ARG A 207 12.03 26.29 22.39
CA ARG A 207 11.05 26.96 23.29
C ARG A 207 11.37 26.75 24.78
N LEU A 208 11.78 25.54 25.15
CA LEU A 208 12.21 25.24 26.53
C LEU A 208 13.43 26.06 26.93
N GLU A 209 14.41 26.21 26.08
CA GLU A 209 15.60 27.02 26.33
C GLU A 209 15.25 28.49 26.49
N ILE A 210 14.38 29.04 25.63
CA ILE A 210 13.87 30.41 25.73
C ILE A 210 13.09 30.62 27.07
N ALA A 211 12.23 29.66 27.42
CA ALA A 211 11.50 29.73 28.69
C ALA A 211 12.46 29.78 29.90
N ARG A 212 13.52 28.97 29.91
CA ARG A 212 14.55 29.00 30.95
C ARG A 212 15.31 30.33 31.00
N GLN A 213 15.62 30.92 29.86
CA GLN A 213 16.24 32.25 29.79
C GLN A 213 15.31 33.33 30.35
N ASN A 214 14.01 33.25 30.01
CA ASN A 214 13.01 34.18 30.57
C ASN A 214 12.84 34.02 32.10
N VAL A 215 12.85 32.80 32.62
CA VAL A 215 12.87 32.53 34.08
C VAL A 215 14.05 33.24 34.73
N ASN A 216 15.27 33.11 34.21
CA ASN A 216 16.46 33.79 34.76
C ASN A 216 16.32 35.33 34.75
N ILE A 217 15.71 35.89 33.69
CA ILE A 217 15.46 37.35 33.61
C ILE A 217 14.42 37.78 34.65
N GLN A 218 13.35 37.01 34.80
CA GLN A 218 12.24 37.30 35.73
C GLN A 218 12.63 37.09 37.19
N GLU A 219 13.47 36.10 37.52
CA GLU A 219 14.06 35.93 38.85
C GLU A 219 14.85 37.15 39.28
N ARG A 220 15.72 37.69 38.41
CA ARG A 220 16.46 38.92 38.67
C ARG A 220 15.53 40.13 38.85
N SER A 221 14.45 40.19 38.06
CA SER A 221 13.44 41.23 38.16
C SER A 221 12.69 41.16 39.50
N LEU A 222 12.28 39.97 39.93
CA LEU A 222 11.65 39.72 41.25
C LEU A 222 12.60 40.13 42.40
N GLN A 223 13.87 39.74 42.32
CA GLN A 223 14.86 40.11 43.33
C GLN A 223 15.00 41.63 43.46
N ILE A 224 15.01 42.38 42.34
CA ILE A 224 15.04 43.85 42.38
C ILE A 224 13.77 44.41 43.03
N ALA A 225 12.59 43.90 42.67
CA ALA A 225 11.32 44.31 43.27
C ALA A 225 11.29 44.05 44.78
N GLU A 226 11.77 42.88 45.24
CA GLU A 226 11.84 42.52 46.65
C GLU A 226 12.81 43.47 47.49
N VAL A 227 13.97 43.82 46.92
CA VAL A 227 14.92 44.74 47.53
C VAL A 227 14.30 46.12 47.61
N ARG A 228 13.66 46.63 46.61
CA ARG A 228 12.98 47.94 46.60
C ARG A 228 11.79 47.98 47.53
N PHE A 229 11.03 46.91 47.67
CA PHE A 229 9.94 46.77 48.62
C PHE A 229 10.47 46.86 50.08
N LYS A 230 11.54 46.12 50.38
CA LYS A 230 12.21 46.22 51.73
C LYS A 230 12.72 47.61 52.03
N ALA A 231 13.14 48.36 51.01
CA ALA A 231 13.54 49.73 51.12
C ALA A 231 12.37 50.76 51.19
N GLY A 232 11.13 50.28 51.09
CA GLY A 232 9.94 51.15 51.11
C GLY A 232 9.72 51.94 49.81
N ALA A 233 10.43 51.61 48.73
CA ALA A 233 10.38 52.33 47.45
C ALA A 233 9.27 51.83 46.48
N VAL A 234 8.68 50.68 46.73
CA VAL A 234 7.60 50.05 45.92
C VAL A 234 6.62 49.31 46.82
N THR A 235 5.49 48.87 46.28
CA THR A 235 4.42 48.17 47.00
C THR A 235 4.57 46.66 46.97
N GLU A 236 3.88 45.94 47.85
CA GLU A 236 3.79 44.49 47.82
C GLU A 236 3.16 44.00 46.51
N LEU A 237 2.31 44.80 45.84
CA LEU A 237 1.71 44.50 44.55
C LEU A 237 2.78 44.21 43.49
N ASP A 238 3.85 45.03 43.44
CA ASP A 238 4.94 44.84 42.45
C ASP A 238 5.64 43.51 42.67
N VAL A 239 5.90 43.11 43.91
CA VAL A 239 6.51 41.81 44.24
C VAL A 239 5.57 40.64 43.87
N ALA A 240 4.27 40.77 44.17
CA ALA A 240 3.29 39.75 43.86
C ALA A 240 3.13 39.57 42.35
N GLN A 241 3.12 40.66 41.58
CA GLN A 241 3.06 40.62 40.10
C GLN A 241 4.32 39.99 39.49
N ALA A 242 5.52 40.35 40.00
CA ALA A 242 6.78 39.77 39.57
C ALA A 242 6.81 38.25 39.82
N ARG A 243 6.37 37.84 41.03
CA ARG A 243 6.29 36.43 41.39
C ARG A 243 5.28 35.65 40.51
N SER A 244 4.12 36.27 40.25
CA SER A 244 3.10 35.66 39.37
C SER A 244 3.63 35.40 37.96
N LEU A 245 4.31 36.37 37.33
CA LEU A 245 4.90 36.20 36.00
C LEU A 245 5.96 35.11 35.97
N LEU A 246 6.86 35.10 36.99
CA LEU A 246 7.88 34.05 37.10
C LEU A 246 7.25 32.66 37.17
N ARG A 247 6.24 32.46 38.04
CA ARG A 247 5.57 31.17 38.20
C ARG A 247 4.80 30.74 36.95
N ASP A 248 4.21 31.67 36.22
CA ASP A 248 3.56 31.40 34.93
C ASP A 248 4.57 30.91 33.89
N THR A 249 5.74 31.55 33.80
CA THR A 249 6.81 31.11 32.87
C THR A 249 7.38 29.75 33.30
N GLU A 250 7.65 29.52 34.58
CA GLU A 250 8.09 28.22 35.10
C GLU A 250 7.08 27.11 34.82
N ALA A 251 5.77 27.38 34.86
CA ALA A 251 4.73 26.39 34.54
C ALA A 251 4.75 25.94 33.07
N SER A 252 5.33 26.71 32.16
CA SER A 252 5.53 26.31 30.77
C SER A 252 6.61 25.23 30.61
N ILE A 253 7.60 25.18 31.49
CA ILE A 253 8.75 24.27 31.43
C ILE A 253 8.31 22.79 31.44
N PRO A 254 7.59 22.28 32.47
CA PRO A 254 7.16 20.89 32.49
C PRO A 254 6.24 20.52 31.31
N ARG A 255 5.45 21.47 30.81
CA ARG A 255 4.61 21.29 29.63
C ARG A 255 5.49 21.04 28.38
N PHE A 256 6.54 21.83 28.17
CA PHE A 256 7.45 21.63 27.03
C PHE A 256 8.27 20.33 27.16
N GLU A 257 8.74 20.02 28.38
CA GLU A 257 9.45 18.76 28.65
C GLU A 257 8.57 17.53 28.36
N ALA A 258 7.27 17.60 28.65
CA ALA A 258 6.32 16.53 28.34
C ALA A 258 6.18 16.34 26.83
N VAL A 259 6.04 17.42 26.05
CA VAL A 259 5.94 17.34 24.58
C VAL A 259 7.23 16.79 23.97
N ILE A 260 8.40 17.23 24.44
CA ILE A 260 9.70 16.70 24.00
C ILE A 260 9.77 15.19 24.26
N ARG A 261 9.36 14.73 25.45
CA ARG A 261 9.36 13.31 25.79
C ARG A 261 8.39 12.52 24.90
N GLN A 262 7.18 13.04 24.65
CA GLN A 262 6.20 12.43 23.75
C GLN A 262 6.73 12.32 22.31
N ALA A 263 7.37 13.38 21.80
CA ALA A 263 7.99 13.36 20.47
C ALA A 263 9.11 12.31 20.37
N LYS A 264 9.96 12.21 21.40
CA LYS A 264 10.99 11.16 21.48
C LYS A 264 10.39 9.77 21.49
N ASN A 265 9.33 9.54 22.25
CA ASN A 265 8.64 8.25 22.28
C ASN A 265 8.04 7.90 20.90
N ALA A 266 7.44 8.89 20.21
CA ALA A 266 6.92 8.70 18.86
C ALA A 266 8.03 8.36 17.86
N LEU A 267 9.16 9.07 17.91
CA LEU A 267 10.34 8.75 17.09
C LEU A 267 10.84 7.34 17.37
N ALA A 268 10.92 6.90 18.63
CA ALA A 268 11.36 5.54 18.96
C ALA A 268 10.49 4.49 18.26
N VAL A 269 9.15 4.66 18.29
CA VAL A 269 8.22 3.73 17.60
C VAL A 269 8.43 3.76 16.08
N LEU A 270 8.61 4.95 15.49
CA LEU A 270 8.90 5.07 14.05
C LEU A 270 10.20 4.37 13.65
N LEU A 271 11.18 4.33 14.54
CA LEU A 271 12.46 3.65 14.37
C LEU A 271 12.42 2.15 14.76
N GLY A 272 11.27 1.61 15.16
CA GLY A 272 11.16 0.22 15.63
C GLY A 272 11.91 -0.05 16.93
N LYS A 273 12.07 0.98 17.80
CA LYS A 273 12.82 0.92 19.06
C LYS A 273 11.93 1.18 20.28
N LEU A 274 12.39 0.77 21.44
CA LEU A 274 11.73 1.11 22.70
C LEU A 274 11.96 2.60 23.07
N PRO A 275 10.98 3.24 23.73
CA PRO A 275 11.18 4.56 24.31
C PRO A 275 12.44 4.63 25.19
N GLY A 276 13.28 5.66 24.97
CA GLY A 276 14.56 5.84 25.64
C GLY A 276 15.79 5.31 24.90
N GLU A 277 15.63 4.32 24.02
CA GLU A 277 16.76 3.76 23.25
C GLU A 277 17.31 4.70 22.17
N ILE A 278 16.59 5.77 21.85
CA ILE A 278 17.00 6.73 20.80
C ILE A 278 17.75 7.94 21.34
N ASP A 279 17.86 8.11 22.68
CA ASP A 279 18.46 9.32 23.27
C ASP A 279 19.90 9.57 22.80
N TYR A 280 20.67 8.52 22.49
CA TYR A 280 22.02 8.63 21.95
C TYR A 280 22.06 9.10 20.49
N MET A 281 20.99 8.86 19.71
CA MET A 281 20.89 9.26 18.30
C MET A 281 20.51 10.73 18.15
N ILE A 282 19.81 11.30 19.13
CA ILE A 282 19.23 12.66 19.08
C ILE A 282 20.23 13.72 19.60
N GLY A 283 21.51 13.39 19.76
CA GLY A 283 22.55 14.32 20.19
C GLY A 283 22.70 15.53 19.27
N GLY A 284 23.61 16.47 19.62
CA GLY A 284 23.92 17.65 18.81
C GLY A 284 23.19 18.92 19.22
N GLN A 285 23.13 19.90 18.32
CA GLN A 285 22.51 21.20 18.58
C GLN A 285 20.98 21.05 18.68
N ARG A 286 20.41 21.62 19.75
CA ARG A 286 18.96 21.61 20.01
C ARG A 286 18.27 22.80 19.36
N VAL A 287 18.43 22.94 18.04
CA VAL A 287 17.88 24.06 17.25
C VAL A 287 16.98 23.52 16.14
N ILE A 288 16.03 24.33 15.74
CA ILE A 288 15.15 24.04 14.61
C ILE A 288 16.01 23.99 13.34
N PRO A 289 15.88 22.94 12.47
CA PRO A 289 16.57 22.90 11.19
C PRO A 289 16.29 24.13 10.34
N ALA A 290 17.29 24.61 9.61
CA ALA A 290 17.12 25.78 8.76
C ALA A 290 16.36 25.43 7.48
N ALA A 291 15.40 26.28 7.08
CA ALA A 291 14.77 26.16 5.76
C ALA A 291 15.77 26.54 4.66
N PRO A 292 15.74 25.88 3.50
CA PRO A 292 16.46 26.35 2.33
C PRO A 292 15.87 27.70 1.86
N PRO A 293 16.70 28.57 1.26
CA PRO A 293 16.24 29.90 0.81
C PRO A 293 15.25 29.83 -0.36
N GLU A 294 15.32 28.77 -1.16
CA GLU A 294 14.47 28.49 -2.30
C GLU A 294 13.95 27.06 -2.25
N VAL A 295 12.70 26.87 -2.63
CA VAL A 295 12.08 25.55 -2.73
C VAL A 295 11.82 25.23 -4.19
N VAL A 296 12.30 24.08 -4.63
CA VAL A 296 12.03 23.56 -5.98
C VAL A 296 10.76 22.73 -5.96
N VAL A 297 9.81 23.06 -6.83
CA VAL A 297 8.54 22.36 -6.95
C VAL A 297 8.35 21.97 -8.42
N ASP A 298 8.08 20.69 -8.67
CA ASP A 298 7.80 20.17 -10.01
C ASP A 298 6.48 20.72 -10.59
N ILE A 299 6.30 20.59 -11.90
CA ILE A 299 5.02 20.94 -12.54
C ILE A 299 3.92 19.94 -12.13
N PRO A 300 2.64 20.38 -12.05
CA PRO A 300 1.53 19.51 -11.59
C PRO A 300 1.41 18.18 -12.33
N ALA A 301 1.68 18.16 -13.65
CA ALA A 301 1.58 16.95 -14.46
C ALA A 301 2.59 15.85 -14.07
N GLU A 302 3.80 16.23 -13.61
CA GLU A 302 4.82 15.25 -13.15
C GLU A 302 4.48 14.66 -11.77
N LEU A 303 3.78 15.44 -10.94
CA LEU A 303 3.26 14.97 -9.65
C LEU A 303 2.41 13.69 -9.82
N MET A 304 1.53 13.68 -10.84
CA MET A 304 0.66 12.54 -11.16
C MET A 304 1.43 11.25 -11.45
N ARG A 305 2.65 11.35 -11.93
CA ARG A 305 3.50 10.20 -12.25
C ARG A 305 4.32 9.72 -11.06
N ARG A 306 4.61 10.62 -10.13
CA ARG A 306 5.55 10.39 -9.03
C ARG A 306 4.87 9.90 -7.77
N ARG A 307 3.70 10.42 -7.42
CA ARG A 307 3.02 10.11 -6.15
C ARG A 307 2.55 8.66 -6.09
N PRO A 308 3.02 7.90 -5.09
CA PRO A 308 2.63 6.49 -4.96
C PRO A 308 1.14 6.28 -4.65
N ASP A 309 0.47 7.19 -3.94
CA ASP A 309 -0.98 7.11 -3.67
C ASP A 309 -1.82 7.24 -4.95
N ILE A 310 -1.40 8.07 -5.91
CA ILE A 310 -2.04 8.19 -7.23
C ILE A 310 -1.79 6.91 -8.04
N GLN A 311 -0.55 6.39 -8.03
CA GLN A 311 -0.22 5.11 -8.67
C GLN A 311 -1.00 3.95 -8.06
N LEU A 312 -1.14 3.93 -6.72
CA LEU A 312 -1.96 2.95 -6.00
C LEU A 312 -3.41 2.95 -6.50
N ALA A 313 -4.04 4.13 -6.60
CA ALA A 313 -5.40 4.27 -7.11
C ALA A 313 -5.51 3.85 -8.59
N GLU A 314 -4.52 4.13 -9.43
CA GLU A 314 -4.45 3.68 -10.82
C GLU A 314 -4.34 2.16 -10.91
N TYR A 315 -3.45 1.52 -10.14
CA TYR A 315 -3.30 0.07 -10.14
C TYR A 315 -4.51 -0.67 -9.56
N GLN A 316 -5.26 -0.07 -8.64
CA GLN A 316 -6.55 -0.62 -8.19
C GLN A 316 -7.56 -0.70 -9.33
N ILE A 317 -7.63 0.30 -10.21
CA ILE A 317 -8.44 0.27 -11.43
C ILE A 317 -7.95 -0.82 -12.38
N ALA A 318 -6.62 -0.93 -12.57
CA ALA A 318 -6.01 -1.96 -13.39
C ALA A 318 -6.26 -3.38 -12.84
N THR A 319 -6.35 -3.54 -11.51
CA THR A 319 -6.71 -4.79 -10.85
C THR A 319 -8.17 -5.18 -11.10
N GLN A 320 -9.08 -4.21 -11.02
CA GLN A 320 -10.53 -4.45 -11.12
C GLN A 320 -11.01 -4.64 -12.55
N THR A 321 -10.42 -3.94 -13.52
CA THR A 321 -10.87 -3.97 -14.92
C THR A 321 -10.93 -5.39 -15.50
N PRO A 322 -9.90 -6.24 -15.37
CA PRO A 322 -9.93 -7.61 -15.88
C PRO A 322 -10.98 -8.51 -15.22
N LEU A 323 -11.38 -8.23 -13.95
CA LEU A 323 -12.37 -9.04 -13.22
C LEU A 323 -13.76 -8.95 -13.85
N ILE A 324 -14.10 -7.83 -14.51
CA ILE A 324 -15.30 -7.72 -15.33
C ILE A 324 -15.26 -8.76 -16.46
N GLY A 325 -14.10 -8.91 -17.11
CA GLY A 325 -13.88 -9.89 -18.17
C GLY A 325 -13.95 -11.33 -17.65
N ALA A 326 -13.34 -11.62 -16.52
CA ALA A 326 -13.39 -12.93 -15.87
C ALA A 326 -14.83 -13.33 -15.52
N SER A 327 -15.60 -12.42 -14.89
CA SER A 327 -17.04 -12.64 -14.59
C SER A 327 -17.89 -12.76 -15.85
N LYS A 328 -17.59 -11.99 -16.90
CA LYS A 328 -18.29 -12.05 -18.19
C LYS A 328 -18.04 -13.37 -18.92
N ALA A 329 -16.87 -13.98 -18.75
CA ALA A 329 -16.54 -15.28 -19.32
C ALA A 329 -17.50 -16.39 -18.85
N GLU A 330 -18.07 -16.30 -17.65
CA GLU A 330 -19.05 -17.26 -17.12
C GLU A 330 -20.42 -17.25 -17.83
N LEU A 331 -20.68 -16.25 -18.69
CA LEU A 331 -21.87 -16.23 -19.56
C LEU A 331 -21.74 -17.18 -20.75
N TYR A 332 -20.55 -17.65 -21.06
CA TYR A 332 -20.24 -18.49 -22.21
C TYR A 332 -20.01 -19.93 -21.79
N PRO A 333 -20.07 -20.89 -22.76
CA PRO A 333 -19.78 -22.31 -22.49
C PRO A 333 -18.33 -22.48 -21.96
N ALA A 334 -18.15 -23.17 -20.85
CA ALA A 334 -16.85 -23.64 -20.37
C ALA A 334 -16.51 -24.96 -21.09
N PHE A 335 -15.30 -25.05 -21.63
CA PHE A 335 -14.78 -26.24 -22.29
C PHE A 335 -13.73 -26.90 -21.42
N GLN A 336 -13.91 -28.19 -21.17
CA GLN A 336 -13.05 -28.96 -20.30
C GLN A 336 -12.49 -30.18 -21.03
N LEU A 337 -11.21 -30.45 -20.83
CA LEU A 337 -10.58 -31.72 -21.20
C LEU A 337 -10.37 -32.50 -19.90
N ALA A 338 -11.01 -33.66 -19.76
CA ALA A 338 -10.87 -34.51 -18.60
C ALA A 338 -10.47 -35.92 -19.00
N GLY A 339 -9.73 -36.58 -18.14
CA GLY A 339 -9.33 -37.96 -18.33
C GLY A 339 -8.92 -38.63 -17.05
N SER A 340 -8.99 -39.96 -17.06
CA SER A 340 -8.57 -40.83 -15.98
C SER A 340 -7.87 -42.04 -16.56
N ILE A 341 -6.82 -42.49 -15.92
CA ILE A 341 -6.18 -43.79 -16.14
C ILE A 341 -5.97 -44.45 -14.78
N GLY A 342 -6.34 -45.72 -14.69
CA GLY A 342 -6.21 -46.41 -13.40
C GLY A 342 -6.43 -47.91 -13.53
N LEU A 343 -6.50 -48.53 -12.38
CA LEU A 343 -6.78 -49.93 -12.14
C LEU A 343 -8.07 -50.04 -11.32
N ALA A 344 -8.98 -50.90 -11.68
CA ALA A 344 -10.19 -51.14 -10.94
C ALA A 344 -10.51 -52.65 -10.94
N THR A 345 -10.94 -53.13 -9.76
CA THR A 345 -11.41 -54.50 -9.61
C THR A 345 -12.54 -54.58 -8.58
N SER A 346 -13.36 -55.62 -8.67
CA SER A 346 -14.50 -55.84 -7.76
C SER A 346 -14.66 -57.30 -7.47
N THR A 347 -14.96 -57.64 -6.20
CA THR A 347 -15.28 -58.99 -5.79
C THR A 347 -16.71 -59.43 -6.15
N SER A 348 -17.53 -58.52 -6.70
CA SER A 348 -18.90 -58.82 -7.12
C SER A 348 -18.91 -59.80 -8.30
N LYS A 349 -19.72 -60.85 -8.19
CA LYS A 349 -19.97 -61.82 -9.28
C LYS A 349 -21.17 -61.34 -10.10
N ASN A 350 -21.00 -61.21 -11.41
CA ASN A 350 -22.12 -60.89 -12.30
C ASN A 350 -22.66 -62.15 -12.95
N THR A 351 -23.67 -62.73 -12.36
CA THR A 351 -24.29 -63.95 -12.84
C THR A 351 -25.12 -63.77 -14.11
N ASN A 352 -25.53 -62.52 -14.46
CA ASN A 352 -26.34 -62.22 -15.62
C ASN A 352 -25.53 -61.99 -16.89
N ALA A 353 -24.23 -61.82 -16.83
CA ALA A 353 -23.35 -61.53 -17.96
C ALA A 353 -22.42 -62.71 -18.32
N GLY A 354 -22.92 -63.96 -18.23
CA GLY A 354 -22.16 -65.12 -18.65
C GLY A 354 -21.15 -65.68 -17.65
N GLY A 355 -21.36 -65.43 -16.35
CA GLY A 355 -20.58 -66.09 -15.29
C GLY A 355 -19.18 -65.51 -15.03
N VAL A 356 -19.02 -64.18 -15.08
CA VAL A 356 -17.77 -63.57 -14.70
C VAL A 356 -17.58 -63.78 -13.18
N ASN A 357 -16.54 -64.51 -12.80
CA ASN A 357 -16.13 -64.67 -11.41
C ASN A 357 -15.68 -63.31 -10.84
N GLY A 358 -16.08 -63.02 -9.60
CA GLY A 358 -15.57 -61.85 -8.91
C GLY A 358 -14.03 -61.90 -8.81
N SER A 359 -13.39 -60.78 -8.96
CA SER A 359 -11.93 -60.63 -8.84
C SER A 359 -11.53 -60.31 -7.39
N SER A 360 -10.29 -60.61 -7.05
CA SER A 360 -9.72 -60.31 -5.71
C SER A 360 -8.91 -59.03 -5.74
N PHE A 361 -8.43 -58.58 -4.61
CA PHE A 361 -7.51 -57.46 -4.51
C PHE A 361 -6.20 -57.71 -5.28
N SER A 362 -5.73 -58.97 -5.34
CA SER A 362 -4.52 -59.32 -6.08
C SER A 362 -4.64 -59.04 -7.58
N ASP A 363 -5.84 -59.17 -8.13
CA ASP A 363 -6.12 -59.02 -9.55
C ASP A 363 -6.15 -57.50 -9.95
N LEU A 364 -6.10 -56.61 -8.96
CA LEU A 364 -6.05 -55.16 -9.23
C LEU A 364 -4.86 -54.79 -10.14
N PHE A 365 -3.74 -55.50 -10.01
CA PHE A 365 -2.51 -55.22 -10.75
C PHE A 365 -2.39 -55.99 -12.06
N ASP A 366 -3.41 -56.72 -12.45
CA ASP A 366 -3.46 -57.43 -13.73
C ASP A 366 -3.78 -56.46 -14.90
N SER A 367 -3.35 -56.79 -16.09
CA SER A 367 -3.61 -55.99 -17.29
C SER A 367 -5.09 -55.76 -17.57
N ASP A 368 -5.93 -56.73 -17.17
CA ASP A 368 -7.37 -56.73 -17.41
C ASP A 368 -8.13 -55.79 -16.44
N SER A 369 -7.45 -55.29 -15.38
CA SER A 369 -7.96 -54.29 -14.47
C SER A 369 -7.71 -52.84 -14.89
N ILE A 370 -7.01 -52.64 -16.00
CA ILE A 370 -6.73 -51.29 -16.52
C ILE A 370 -8.03 -50.65 -17.05
N GLU A 371 -8.36 -49.51 -16.51
CA GLU A 371 -9.44 -48.65 -17.00
C GLU A 371 -8.90 -47.29 -17.42
N PHE A 372 -9.42 -46.72 -18.46
CA PHE A 372 -9.15 -45.34 -18.83
C PHE A 372 -10.35 -44.72 -19.53
N PHE A 373 -10.50 -43.43 -19.32
CA PHE A 373 -11.38 -42.61 -20.12
C PHE A 373 -10.71 -41.27 -20.39
N GLY A 374 -11.12 -40.57 -21.43
CA GLY A 374 -10.66 -39.21 -21.72
C GLY A 374 -11.43 -38.62 -22.87
N GLY A 375 -11.66 -37.31 -22.78
CA GLY A 375 -12.35 -36.60 -23.85
C GLY A 375 -12.69 -35.16 -23.51
N PRO A 376 -13.04 -34.37 -24.54
CA PRO A 376 -13.54 -33.03 -24.35
C PRO A 376 -15.00 -33.06 -23.89
N SER A 377 -15.33 -32.14 -23.01
CA SER A 377 -16.70 -31.86 -22.57
C SER A 377 -16.93 -30.35 -22.53
N PHE A 378 -18.18 -29.93 -22.50
CA PHE A 378 -18.53 -28.54 -22.24
C PHE A 378 -19.71 -28.46 -21.27
N SER A 379 -19.73 -27.38 -20.52
CA SER A 379 -20.85 -27.01 -19.64
C SER A 379 -21.26 -25.58 -19.92
N TRP A 380 -22.57 -25.28 -19.89
CA TRP A 380 -23.07 -23.93 -20.12
C TRP A 380 -24.25 -23.62 -19.20
N ASN A 381 -24.11 -22.58 -18.41
CA ASN A 381 -25.12 -22.11 -17.48
C ASN A 381 -26.23 -21.32 -18.20
N LEU A 382 -27.17 -22.01 -18.86
CA LEU A 382 -28.23 -21.37 -19.64
C LEU A 382 -29.27 -20.64 -18.77
N PHE A 383 -29.70 -21.28 -17.67
CA PHE A 383 -30.74 -20.76 -16.78
C PHE A 383 -30.13 -20.40 -15.44
N ASN A 384 -29.69 -19.15 -15.27
CA ASN A 384 -29.07 -18.65 -14.04
C ASN A 384 -29.84 -17.48 -13.41
N TYR A 385 -31.05 -17.19 -13.90
CA TYR A 385 -31.96 -16.15 -13.37
C TYR A 385 -31.30 -14.77 -13.20
N GLY A 386 -30.33 -14.44 -14.03
CA GLY A 386 -29.61 -13.17 -14.00
C GLY A 386 -28.44 -13.12 -13.02
N ARG A 387 -28.13 -14.18 -12.27
CA ARG A 387 -27.03 -14.21 -11.27
C ARG A 387 -25.70 -13.77 -11.89
N ILE A 388 -25.28 -14.37 -13.01
CA ILE A 388 -24.00 -14.04 -13.65
C ILE A 388 -24.01 -12.62 -14.20
N LYS A 389 -25.11 -12.18 -14.81
CA LYS A 389 -25.24 -10.78 -15.29
C LYS A 389 -25.13 -9.76 -14.14
N ASN A 390 -25.72 -10.06 -13.00
CA ASN A 390 -25.61 -9.17 -11.83
C ASN A 390 -24.22 -9.22 -11.22
N GLN A 391 -23.49 -10.35 -11.27
CA GLN A 391 -22.08 -10.39 -10.88
C GLN A 391 -21.25 -9.45 -11.77
N VAL A 392 -21.40 -9.50 -13.11
CA VAL A 392 -20.73 -8.56 -14.02
C VAL A 392 -21.05 -7.10 -13.68
N ARG A 393 -22.32 -6.79 -13.35
CA ARG A 393 -22.72 -5.43 -12.93
C ARG A 393 -22.08 -5.01 -11.61
N THR A 394 -21.89 -5.94 -10.69
CA THR A 394 -21.21 -5.67 -9.42
C THR A 394 -19.74 -5.29 -9.66
N GLU A 395 -19.05 -6.05 -10.51
CA GLU A 395 -17.66 -5.73 -10.86
C GLU A 395 -17.52 -4.39 -11.61
N ASP A 396 -18.47 -4.09 -12.51
CA ASP A 396 -18.53 -2.82 -13.25
C ASP A 396 -18.79 -1.63 -12.32
N ALA A 397 -19.73 -1.77 -11.38
CA ALA A 397 -20.02 -0.73 -10.39
C ALA A 397 -18.82 -0.47 -9.45
N LEU A 398 -18.07 -1.53 -9.09
CA LEU A 398 -16.83 -1.39 -8.32
C LEU A 398 -15.74 -0.69 -9.13
N LEU A 399 -15.59 -1.03 -10.42
CA LEU A 399 -14.67 -0.30 -11.32
C LEU A 399 -15.01 1.19 -11.35
N GLN A 400 -16.29 1.56 -11.49
CA GLN A 400 -16.70 2.95 -11.51
C GLN A 400 -16.40 3.67 -10.19
N GLN A 401 -16.57 3.00 -9.03
CA GLN A 401 -16.17 3.55 -7.73
C GLN A 401 -14.67 3.86 -7.69
N LEU A 402 -13.83 2.96 -8.20
CA LEU A 402 -12.38 3.15 -8.22
C LEU A 402 -11.95 4.30 -9.16
N ILE A 403 -12.63 4.48 -10.30
CA ILE A 403 -12.39 5.61 -11.21
C ILE A 403 -12.72 6.95 -10.52
N VAL A 404 -13.84 7.02 -9.80
CA VAL A 404 -14.21 8.21 -9.03
C VAL A 404 -13.21 8.45 -7.90
N ASN A 405 -12.78 7.40 -7.19
CA ASN A 405 -11.76 7.48 -6.14
C ASN A 405 -10.41 7.97 -6.67
N TYR A 406 -10.00 7.52 -7.86
CA TYR A 406 -8.78 8.02 -8.52
C TYR A 406 -8.86 9.54 -8.76
N THR A 407 -9.99 10.03 -9.27
CA THR A 407 -10.21 11.47 -9.47
C THR A 407 -10.15 12.25 -8.16
N ASP A 408 -10.78 11.73 -7.09
CA ASP A 408 -10.74 12.33 -5.75
C ASP A 408 -9.32 12.37 -5.18
N THR A 409 -8.55 11.28 -5.34
CA THR A 409 -7.14 11.21 -4.93
C THR A 409 -6.30 12.26 -5.63
N VAL A 410 -6.48 12.44 -6.94
CA VAL A 410 -5.76 13.46 -7.71
C VAL A 410 -6.11 14.87 -7.22
N LEU A 411 -7.40 15.17 -6.99
CA LEU A 411 -7.82 16.48 -6.48
C LEU A 411 -7.26 16.76 -5.08
N LYS A 412 -7.27 15.77 -4.19
CA LYS A 412 -6.67 15.88 -2.86
C LYS A 412 -5.16 16.07 -2.92
N ALA A 413 -4.48 15.39 -3.83
CA ALA A 413 -3.05 15.57 -4.03
C ALA A 413 -2.70 17.00 -4.48
N HIS A 414 -3.50 17.59 -5.38
CA HIS A 414 -3.36 18.99 -5.74
C HIS A 414 -3.60 19.93 -4.57
N GLN A 415 -4.67 19.72 -3.82
CA GLN A 415 -4.97 20.51 -2.63
C GLN A 415 -3.83 20.46 -1.62
N GLU A 416 -3.28 19.27 -1.31
CA GLU A 416 -2.16 19.12 -0.36
C GLU A 416 -0.94 19.95 -0.76
N VAL A 417 -0.57 19.97 -2.04
CA VAL A 417 0.57 20.77 -2.51
C VAL A 417 0.28 22.26 -2.36
N GLU A 418 -0.89 22.73 -2.81
CA GLU A 418 -1.25 24.15 -2.69
C GLU A 418 -1.32 24.62 -1.24
N ASP A 419 -1.98 23.83 -0.35
CA ASP A 419 -2.13 24.16 1.05
C ASP A 419 -0.77 24.20 1.77
N THR A 420 0.11 23.22 1.51
CA THR A 420 1.43 23.17 2.15
C THR A 420 2.38 24.23 1.61
N LEU A 421 2.29 24.53 0.31
CA LEU A 421 3.09 25.56 -0.33
C LEU A 421 2.74 26.96 0.21
N VAL A 422 1.45 27.31 0.22
CA VAL A 422 1.00 28.58 0.79
C VAL A 422 1.29 28.64 2.28
N GLY A 423 1.09 27.54 3.01
CA GLY A 423 1.41 27.44 4.44
C GLY A 423 2.88 27.75 4.72
N PHE A 424 3.80 27.14 3.99
CA PHE A 424 5.23 27.39 4.11
C PHE A 424 5.59 28.87 3.85
N LEU A 425 5.17 29.43 2.72
CA LEU A 425 5.49 30.80 2.34
C LEU A 425 4.96 31.84 3.35
N ARG A 426 3.71 31.65 3.81
CA ARG A 426 3.12 32.59 4.76
C ARG A 426 3.76 32.49 6.15
N LYS A 427 4.11 31.25 6.60
CA LYS A 427 4.83 31.08 7.86
C LYS A 427 6.25 31.63 7.82
N GLN A 428 6.95 31.59 6.70
CA GLN A 428 8.23 32.26 6.54
C GLN A 428 8.07 33.79 6.67
N GLN A 429 7.09 34.37 6.00
CA GLN A 429 6.82 35.81 6.07
C GLN A 429 6.43 36.23 7.50
N GLU A 430 5.56 35.47 8.17
CA GLU A 430 5.17 35.68 9.56
C GLU A 430 6.37 35.62 10.50
N ALA A 431 7.25 34.61 10.34
CA ALA A 431 8.46 34.47 11.15
C ALA A 431 9.42 35.66 10.99
N ALA A 432 9.52 36.25 9.79
CA ALA A 432 10.35 37.43 9.57
C ALA A 432 9.81 38.67 10.35
N TYR A 433 8.51 38.91 10.33
CA TYR A 433 7.90 39.98 11.11
C TYR A 433 8.04 39.77 12.62
N LEU A 434 7.82 38.53 13.09
CA LEU A 434 7.96 38.16 14.48
C LEU A 434 9.43 38.31 14.96
N GLN A 435 10.41 38.03 14.09
CA GLN A 435 11.82 38.25 14.42
C GLN A 435 12.11 39.72 14.75
N ASP A 436 11.55 40.65 13.98
CA ASP A 436 11.73 42.07 14.21
C ASP A 436 10.95 42.53 15.45
N SER A 437 9.77 41.96 15.71
CA SER A 437 9.01 42.18 16.96
C SER A 437 9.80 41.71 18.19
N VAL A 438 10.44 40.54 18.14
CA VAL A 438 11.30 40.02 19.22
C VAL A 438 12.47 40.98 19.50
N LYS A 439 13.17 41.46 18.47
CA LYS A 439 14.28 42.43 18.63
C LYS A 439 13.81 43.70 19.30
N ALA A 440 12.68 44.27 18.87
CA ALA A 440 12.09 45.48 19.46
C ALA A 440 11.65 45.25 20.92
N SER A 441 11.06 44.08 21.22
CA SER A 441 10.62 43.69 22.56
C SER A 441 11.79 43.48 23.51
N GLN A 442 12.88 42.87 23.05
CA GLN A 442 14.13 42.76 23.84
C GLN A 442 14.65 44.13 24.24
N ARG A 443 14.70 45.07 23.28
CA ARG A 443 15.11 46.44 23.58
C ARG A 443 14.17 47.16 24.56
N SER A 444 12.87 46.90 24.43
CA SER A 444 11.87 47.45 25.38
C SER A 444 12.08 46.95 26.82
N VAL A 445 12.38 45.64 26.99
CA VAL A 445 12.70 45.08 28.33
C VAL A 445 13.97 45.71 28.90
N GLU A 446 15.03 45.85 28.10
CA GLU A 446 16.27 46.50 28.54
C GLU A 446 16.02 47.92 29.03
N LEU A 447 15.30 48.73 28.26
CA LEU A 447 15.03 50.13 28.57
C LEU A 447 14.08 50.26 29.76
N SER A 448 12.99 49.48 29.81
CA SER A 448 12.04 49.53 30.95
C SER A 448 12.70 49.11 32.28
N MET A 449 13.58 48.10 32.23
CA MET A 449 14.33 47.68 33.41
C MET A 449 15.32 48.74 33.89
N LEU A 450 16.02 49.42 32.95
CA LEU A 450 16.91 50.53 33.29
C LEU A 450 16.13 51.67 33.92
N GLN A 451 15.03 52.13 33.33
CA GLN A 451 14.19 53.21 33.83
C GLN A 451 13.56 52.85 35.19
N TYR A 452 13.17 51.59 35.40
CA TYR A 452 12.67 51.12 36.68
C TYR A 452 13.76 51.17 37.78
N LYS A 453 14.99 50.75 37.48
CA LYS A 453 16.13 50.87 38.44
C LYS A 453 16.40 52.32 38.86
N GLU A 454 16.30 53.24 37.92
CA GLU A 454 16.47 54.68 38.17
C GLU A 454 15.23 55.33 38.84
N GLY A 455 14.15 54.58 39.05
CA GLY A 455 12.93 55.10 39.64
C GLY A 455 12.07 55.99 38.73
N MET A 456 12.31 55.97 37.44
CA MET A 456 11.60 56.81 36.44
C MET A 456 10.26 56.21 35.99
N VAL A 457 10.04 54.90 36.16
CA VAL A 457 8.81 54.21 35.81
C VAL A 457 8.43 53.21 36.91
N ASP A 458 7.15 52.84 36.95
CA ASP A 458 6.62 51.78 37.82
C ASP A 458 6.97 50.36 37.31
N TYR A 459 6.77 49.37 38.18
CA TYR A 459 7.05 47.97 37.83
C TYR A 459 6.13 47.42 36.74
N GLN A 460 4.92 47.94 36.63
CA GLN A 460 3.96 47.52 35.62
C GLN A 460 4.55 47.62 34.21
N ARG A 461 5.33 48.65 33.93
CA ARG A 461 6.01 48.83 32.65
C ARG A 461 7.00 47.71 32.34
N VAL A 462 7.77 47.27 33.35
CA VAL A 462 8.69 46.15 33.25
C VAL A 462 7.94 44.82 33.03
N LEU A 463 6.89 44.61 33.83
CA LEU A 463 6.04 43.44 33.76
C LEU A 463 5.44 43.27 32.37
N ASP A 464 4.84 44.33 31.82
CA ASP A 464 4.23 44.30 30.49
C ASP A 464 5.28 44.03 29.37
N SER A 465 6.46 44.67 29.48
CA SER A 465 7.55 44.44 28.52
C SER A 465 8.06 42.99 28.55
N GLN A 466 8.22 42.40 29.75
CA GLN A 466 8.68 41.01 29.91
C GLN A 466 7.64 40.00 29.44
N ARG A 467 6.35 40.23 29.71
CA ARG A 467 5.26 39.39 29.22
C ARG A 467 5.21 39.38 27.68
N PHE A 468 5.31 40.60 27.10
CA PHE A 468 5.27 40.74 25.64
C PHE A 468 6.49 40.06 25.02
N LEU A 469 7.70 40.24 25.52
CA LEU A 469 8.90 39.58 25.04
C LEU A 469 8.77 38.06 25.10
N ALA A 470 8.34 37.49 26.22
CA ALA A 470 8.19 36.06 26.37
C ALA A 470 7.18 35.47 25.37
N SER A 471 6.06 36.19 25.17
CA SER A 471 5.06 35.81 24.18
C SER A 471 5.58 35.86 22.74
N GLU A 472 6.25 36.96 22.36
CA GLU A 472 6.79 37.13 21.00
C GLU A 472 7.88 36.11 20.68
N GLN A 473 8.76 35.80 21.64
CA GLN A 473 9.77 34.76 21.47
C GLN A 473 9.15 33.36 21.28
N ASP A 474 8.11 33.04 22.03
CA ASP A 474 7.40 31.79 21.95
C ASP A 474 6.68 31.67 20.59
N PHE A 475 5.97 32.71 20.16
CA PHE A 475 5.31 32.75 18.82
C PHE A 475 6.31 32.66 17.67
N TRP A 476 7.40 33.40 17.73
CA TRP A 476 8.44 33.36 16.72
C TRP A 476 9.03 31.98 16.57
N THR A 477 9.37 31.30 17.67
CA THR A 477 9.96 29.97 17.67
C THR A 477 8.95 28.93 17.15
N ALA A 478 7.69 29.01 17.60
CA ALA A 478 6.63 28.16 17.13
C ALA A 478 6.40 28.33 15.61
N THR A 479 6.31 29.57 15.13
CA THR A 479 6.11 29.90 13.72
C THR A 479 7.26 29.41 12.83
N ARG A 480 8.50 29.48 13.30
CA ARG A 480 9.67 28.88 12.59
C ARG A 480 9.54 27.36 12.50
N GLY A 481 9.16 26.71 13.59
CA GLY A 481 8.90 25.27 13.60
C GLY A 481 7.78 24.89 12.61
N ASP A 482 6.67 25.63 12.63
CA ASP A 482 5.54 25.42 11.74
C ASP A 482 5.93 25.61 10.25
N ALA A 483 6.79 26.58 9.93
CA ALA A 483 7.29 26.77 8.58
C ALA A 483 8.03 25.51 8.08
N ILE A 484 8.90 24.92 8.92
CA ILE A 484 9.63 23.70 8.57
C ILE A 484 8.68 22.48 8.49
N VAL A 485 7.69 22.38 9.37
CA VAL A 485 6.67 21.33 9.30
C VAL A 485 5.87 21.41 7.99
N ASN A 486 5.48 22.62 7.55
CA ASN A 486 4.83 22.81 6.25
C ASN A 486 5.76 22.45 5.08
N LEU A 487 7.06 22.73 5.17
CA LEU A 487 8.02 22.33 4.17
C LEU A 487 8.18 20.80 4.09
N VAL A 488 8.22 20.11 5.22
CA VAL A 488 8.21 18.63 5.28
C VAL A 488 6.92 18.08 4.65
N ALA A 489 5.78 18.68 4.98
CA ALA A 489 4.49 18.29 4.40
C ALA A 489 4.45 18.56 2.89
N LEU A 490 5.07 19.61 2.40
CA LEU A 490 5.22 19.89 0.97
C LEU A 490 6.03 18.79 0.26
N TYR A 491 7.18 18.38 0.79
CA TYR A 491 7.97 17.29 0.20
C TYR A 491 7.21 15.96 0.21
N LYS A 492 6.41 15.68 1.26
CA LYS A 492 5.49 14.56 1.27
C LYS A 492 4.44 14.69 0.15
N ALA A 493 3.80 15.85 0.03
CA ALA A 493 2.78 16.12 -0.98
C ALA A 493 3.34 16.01 -2.41
N LEU A 494 4.61 16.31 -2.62
CA LEU A 494 5.34 16.11 -3.88
C LEU A 494 5.73 14.64 -4.12
N GLY A 495 5.40 13.71 -3.22
CA GLY A 495 5.69 12.29 -3.35
C GLY A 495 7.18 11.97 -3.25
N GLY A 496 7.94 12.73 -2.46
CA GLY A 496 9.38 12.52 -2.26
C GLY A 496 9.70 11.43 -1.24
N GLY A 497 10.87 10.78 -1.40
CA GLY A 497 11.46 9.88 -0.39
C GLY A 497 11.33 8.38 -0.65
N TRP A 498 10.37 7.90 -1.44
CA TRP A 498 10.22 6.46 -1.70
C TRP A 498 11.35 5.89 -2.56
N GLN A 499 12.01 6.70 -3.36
CA GLN A 499 13.13 6.30 -4.22
C GLN A 499 14.36 5.81 -3.44
N ILE A 500 14.42 6.02 -2.10
CA ILE A 500 15.48 5.47 -1.24
C ILE A 500 15.55 3.94 -1.30
N ARG A 501 14.45 3.27 -1.67
CA ARG A 501 14.38 1.82 -1.82
C ARG A 501 14.95 1.28 -3.13
N GLU A 502 15.14 2.12 -4.16
CA GLU A 502 15.60 1.64 -5.47
C GLU A 502 16.90 0.86 -5.37
N GLY A 503 16.92 -0.33 -5.96
CA GLY A 503 18.03 -1.28 -5.88
C GLY A 503 18.16 -2.00 -4.55
N LYS A 504 17.17 -1.94 -3.65
CA LYS A 504 17.14 -2.64 -2.36
C LYS A 504 15.97 -3.61 -2.25
N ASP A 505 16.12 -4.62 -1.41
CA ASP A 505 15.08 -5.60 -1.15
C ASP A 505 13.94 -5.01 -0.31
N PHE A 506 12.71 -5.45 -0.56
CA PHE A 506 11.52 -5.06 0.21
C PHE A 506 11.43 -5.73 1.59
N VAL A 507 12.10 -6.85 1.77
CA VAL A 507 12.03 -7.66 3.00
C VAL A 507 13.42 -7.79 3.59
N SER A 508 13.52 -7.67 4.90
CA SER A 508 14.79 -7.84 5.62
C SER A 508 15.32 -9.27 5.55
N LYS A 509 16.63 -9.43 5.61
CA LYS A 509 17.29 -10.75 5.56
C LYS A 509 16.83 -11.65 6.71
N GLU A 510 16.62 -11.08 7.90
CA GLU A 510 16.15 -11.81 9.08
C GLU A 510 14.77 -12.44 8.83
N ASN A 511 13.83 -11.65 8.27
CA ASN A 511 12.50 -12.14 7.93
C ASN A 511 12.56 -13.23 6.84
N ILE A 512 13.41 -13.06 5.82
CA ILE A 512 13.65 -14.06 4.77
C ILE A 512 14.13 -15.37 5.38
N GLU A 513 15.16 -15.34 6.23
CA GLU A 513 15.72 -16.53 6.88
C GLU A 513 14.70 -17.26 7.77
N GLU A 514 13.87 -16.51 8.48
CA GLU A 514 12.79 -17.07 9.30
C GLU A 514 11.68 -17.73 8.48
N MET A 515 11.33 -17.14 7.35
CA MET A 515 10.33 -17.68 6.44
C MET A 515 10.82 -18.96 5.77
N GLN A 516 12.09 -19.01 5.35
CA GLN A 516 12.71 -20.22 4.77
C GLN A 516 12.75 -21.41 5.73
N LYS A 517 12.91 -21.17 7.05
CA LYS A 517 12.86 -22.23 8.05
C LYS A 517 11.47 -22.88 8.20
N ARG A 518 10.40 -22.18 7.83
CA ARG A 518 9.01 -22.63 8.02
C ARG A 518 8.39 -23.24 6.78
N THR A 519 8.76 -22.76 5.60
CA THR A 519 8.11 -23.11 4.34
C THR A 519 9.12 -23.04 3.20
N ASP A 520 9.01 -23.96 2.25
CA ASP A 520 9.75 -23.85 0.98
C ASP A 520 9.15 -22.72 0.14
N TRP A 521 9.94 -21.70 -0.12
CA TRP A 521 9.54 -20.51 -0.88
C TRP A 521 10.06 -20.55 -2.32
N GLY A 522 10.84 -21.59 -2.70
CA GLY A 522 11.48 -21.66 -4.01
C GLY A 522 12.23 -20.37 -4.36
N ASP A 523 12.04 -19.89 -5.59
CA ASP A 523 12.70 -18.67 -6.09
C ASP A 523 11.98 -17.37 -5.68
N LEU A 524 10.83 -17.42 -4.99
CA LEU A 524 10.02 -16.23 -4.65
C LEU A 524 10.72 -15.26 -3.70
N LEU A 525 11.69 -15.72 -2.92
CA LEU A 525 12.48 -14.88 -2.00
C LEU A 525 13.73 -14.28 -2.65
N MET A 526 14.03 -14.60 -3.90
CA MET A 526 15.18 -14.01 -4.58
C MET A 526 14.92 -12.53 -4.93
N PRO A 527 15.89 -11.62 -4.73
CA PRO A 527 15.74 -10.17 -4.96
C PRO A 527 15.19 -9.82 -6.35
N LYS A 528 15.72 -10.44 -7.41
CA LYS A 528 15.23 -10.28 -8.80
C LYS A 528 13.77 -10.66 -8.99
N ALA A 529 13.25 -11.49 -8.09
CA ALA A 529 11.88 -11.95 -8.14
C ALA A 529 10.88 -10.88 -7.66
N LEU A 530 11.30 -9.86 -6.92
CA LEU A 530 10.45 -8.80 -6.34
C LEU A 530 10.46 -7.50 -7.16
N GLU A 531 11.35 -7.37 -8.14
CA GLU A 531 11.35 -6.21 -9.03
C GLU A 531 10.17 -6.29 -10.02
N THR A 532 9.47 -5.17 -10.21
CA THR A 532 8.46 -5.06 -11.26
C THR A 532 9.17 -5.03 -12.60
N PRO A 533 8.91 -5.97 -13.53
CA PRO A 533 9.57 -5.96 -14.83
C PRO A 533 9.27 -4.67 -15.59
N ALA A 534 10.31 -3.99 -16.03
CA ALA A 534 10.21 -2.71 -16.74
C ALA A 534 9.51 -2.82 -18.10
N ALA A 535 9.54 -3.99 -18.75
CA ALA A 535 8.98 -4.22 -20.07
C ALA A 535 7.87 -5.27 -20.08
N ALA A 536 6.90 -5.10 -20.99
CA ALA A 536 5.79 -6.05 -21.17
C ALA A 536 6.24 -7.50 -21.48
N ASP A 537 7.42 -7.68 -22.12
CA ASP A 537 7.99 -9.00 -22.41
C ASP A 537 8.58 -9.71 -21.18
N GLU A 538 9.12 -8.96 -20.24
CA GLU A 538 9.62 -9.50 -18.96
C GLU A 538 8.48 -9.95 -18.05
N ARG A 539 7.30 -9.30 -18.14
CA ARG A 539 6.09 -9.74 -17.42
C ARG A 539 5.63 -11.14 -17.82
N LYS A 540 6.06 -11.67 -18.95
CA LYS A 540 5.79 -13.07 -19.34
C LYS A 540 6.47 -14.07 -18.40
N GLN A 541 7.53 -13.69 -17.71
CA GLN A 541 8.21 -14.56 -16.73
C GLN A 541 7.32 -14.82 -15.51
N TRP A 542 6.46 -13.88 -15.14
CA TRP A 542 5.50 -14.06 -14.04
C TRP A 542 4.38 -15.06 -14.34
N ARG A 543 4.24 -15.48 -15.60
CA ARG A 543 3.27 -16.47 -16.05
C ARG A 543 3.82 -17.90 -16.04
N ARG A 544 5.04 -18.11 -15.53
CA ARG A 544 5.59 -19.46 -15.39
C ARG A 544 5.11 -20.04 -14.06
N PRO A 545 4.67 -21.31 -14.06
CA PRO A 545 4.34 -21.97 -12.80
C PRO A 545 5.60 -22.16 -11.99
N ASP A 546 5.42 -22.05 -10.68
CA ASP A 546 6.44 -22.37 -9.70
C ASP A 546 6.31 -23.87 -9.42
N TRP A 547 7.25 -24.68 -9.93
CA TRP A 547 7.24 -26.14 -9.82
C TRP A 547 8.01 -26.60 -8.59
#